data_b61814ef12e8ee2a6d9d290b832ceb5b
#
_entry.id   b61814ef12e8ee2a6d9d290b832ceb5b
#
_cell.length_a   1.000
_cell.length_b   1.000
_cell.length_c   1.000
_cell.angle_alpha   90.00
_cell.angle_beta   90.00
_cell.angle_gamma   90.00
#
_symmetry.space_group_name_H-M   'P 1'
#
loop_
_entity.id
_entity.type
_entity.pdbx_description
1 polymer ?
#
loop_
_entity_poly.entity_id
_entity_poly.type
_entity_poly.pdbx_seq_one_letter_code
_entity_poly.pdbx_strand_id
1 'polypeptide(L)'
;MSEINIPPFSEEAENAILGAIIDSPSLLDDVSGYLSSEIFYLEKNKRLYKILCEMLKNGEEIDIITLSGRLTKSDQDIGIDAYYISGLISNIGT
;
A
#
# COMPACT_ATOMS: atom_id res chain seq x y z
N MET A 1 -6.67 31.70 -1.69
CA MET A 1 -6.56 31.10 -1.95
C MET A 1 -6.32 30.42 -2.13
N SER A 2 -6.06 30.16 -2.17
CA SER A 2 -5.79 29.57 -2.45
C SER A 2 -5.78 28.60 -2.57
N GLU A 3 -5.92 28.51 -3.04
CA GLU A 3 -6.10 27.45 -3.11
C GLU A 3 -5.17 26.58 -3.15
N ILE A 4 -5.19 25.91 -2.54
CA ILE A 4 -4.27 24.92 -2.56
C ILE A 4 -4.45 24.06 -3.67
N ASN A 5 -3.46 23.90 -4.42
CA ASN A 5 -3.58 23.06 -5.56
C ASN A 5 -3.00 21.73 -5.32
N ILE A 6 -3.37 21.16 -4.21
CA ILE A 6 -2.99 19.79 -3.99
C ILE A 6 -3.89 18.96 -4.84
N PRO A 7 -3.36 18.12 -5.70
CA PRO A 7 -4.20 17.24 -6.50
C PRO A 7 -5.01 16.40 -5.55
N PRO A 8 -6.27 16.15 -5.88
CA PRO A 8 -7.07 15.31 -5.02
C PRO A 8 -6.45 13.94 -4.87
N PHE A 9 -5.55 13.59 -5.79
CA PHE A 9 -5.07 12.25 -5.84
C PHE A 9 -3.85 12.16 -6.75
N SER A 10 -2.90 11.34 -6.35
CA SER A 10 -1.73 11.05 -7.18
C SER A 10 -1.44 9.56 -7.07
N GLU A 11 -1.74 8.85 -8.13
CA GLU A 11 -1.51 7.41 -8.16
C GLU A 11 -0.03 7.10 -7.97
N GLU A 12 0.81 7.91 -8.56
CA GLU A 12 2.25 7.73 -8.47
C GLU A 12 2.73 7.82 -7.03
N ALA A 13 2.22 8.82 -6.30
CA ALA A 13 2.60 9.00 -4.90
C ALA A 13 2.07 7.86 -4.04
N GLU A 14 0.84 7.43 -4.30
CA GLU A 14 0.26 6.32 -3.55
C GLU A 14 1.07 5.05 -3.75
N ASN A 15 1.43 4.78 -5.00
CA ASN A 15 2.19 3.58 -5.32
C ASN A 15 3.58 3.64 -4.71
N ALA A 16 4.18 4.82 -4.67
CA ALA A 16 5.51 4.98 -4.07
C ALA A 16 5.47 4.68 -2.58
N ILE A 17 4.43 5.16 -1.89
CA ILE A 17 4.29 4.90 -0.46
C ILE A 17 4.11 3.40 -0.19
N LEU A 18 3.21 2.77 -0.92
CA LEU A 18 2.94 1.36 -0.71
C LEU A 18 4.14 0.49 -1.06
N GLY A 19 4.81 0.81 -2.16
CA GLY A 19 6.01 0.08 -2.55
C GLY A 19 7.10 0.19 -1.50
N ALA A 20 7.30 1.40 -0.96
CA ALA A 20 8.31 1.61 0.07
C ALA A 20 8.01 0.80 1.32
N ILE A 21 6.74 0.73 1.71
CA ILE A 21 6.34 -0.05 2.88
C ILE A 21 6.62 -1.54 2.68
N ILE A 22 6.29 -2.06 1.50
CA ILE A 22 6.51 -3.47 1.23
C ILE A 22 8.00 -3.80 1.19
N ASP A 23 8.79 -2.89 0.62
CA ASP A 23 10.23 -3.07 0.53
C ASP A 23 10.89 -2.95 1.92
N SER A 24 10.40 -2.04 2.74
CA SER A 24 10.92 -1.81 4.08
C SER A 24 9.77 -1.74 5.07
N PRO A 25 9.27 -2.89 5.52
CA PRO A 25 8.08 -2.89 6.37
C PRO A 25 8.22 -2.13 7.68
N SER A 26 9.44 -1.87 8.13
CA SER A 26 9.63 -1.07 9.34
C SER A 26 9.08 0.34 9.19
N LEU A 27 8.94 0.82 7.95
CA LEU A 27 8.33 2.12 7.71
C LEU A 27 6.88 2.13 8.19
N LEU A 28 6.21 1.00 8.12
CA LEU A 28 4.82 0.93 8.53
C LEU A 28 4.67 1.19 10.02
N ASP A 29 5.64 0.72 10.82
CA ASP A 29 5.65 1.02 12.24
C ASP A 29 5.69 2.52 12.47
N ASP A 30 6.47 3.22 11.65
CA ASP A 30 6.64 4.66 11.82
C ASP A 30 5.40 5.44 11.41
N VAL A 31 4.69 4.98 10.37
CA VAL A 31 3.61 5.78 9.82
C VAL A 31 2.21 5.31 10.23
N SER A 32 2.06 4.08 10.69
CA SER A 32 0.72 3.53 10.96
C SER A 32 -0.03 4.30 12.05
N GLY A 33 0.69 5.03 12.88
CA GLY A 33 0.06 5.81 13.93
C GLY A 33 -0.64 7.06 13.42
N TYR A 34 -0.31 7.54 12.24
CA TYR A 34 -0.91 8.77 11.73
C TYR A 34 -1.34 8.70 10.28
N LEU A 35 -0.95 7.65 9.56
CA LEU A 35 -1.33 7.50 8.17
C LEU A 35 -2.49 6.53 8.09
N SER A 36 -3.67 7.01 7.71
CA SER A 36 -4.83 6.14 7.62
C SER A 36 -5.09 5.74 6.18
N SER A 37 -5.88 4.67 5.99
CA SER A 37 -6.20 4.21 4.66
C SER A 37 -6.98 5.25 3.85
N GLU A 38 -7.56 6.23 4.55
CA GLU A 38 -8.37 7.24 3.89
C GLU A 38 -7.54 8.21 3.06
N ILE A 39 -6.23 8.25 3.25
CA ILE A 39 -5.41 9.12 2.42
C ILE A 39 -5.26 8.57 1.00
N PHE A 40 -5.55 7.29 0.82
CA PHE A 40 -5.46 6.70 -0.51
C PHE A 40 -6.77 6.92 -1.26
N TYR A 41 -6.66 7.35 -2.49
CA TYR A 41 -7.83 7.59 -3.33
C TYR A 41 -8.33 6.30 -4.00
N LEU A 42 -7.39 5.49 -4.50
CA LEU A 42 -7.76 4.26 -5.18
C LEU A 42 -8.21 3.21 -4.18
N GLU A 43 -9.35 2.59 -4.46
CA GLU A 43 -9.89 1.58 -3.55
C GLU A 43 -8.94 0.43 -3.34
N LYS A 44 -8.24 0.00 -4.39
CA LYS A 44 -7.30 -1.09 -4.23
C LYS A 44 -6.14 -0.70 -3.31
N ASN A 45 -5.73 0.56 -3.34
CA ASN A 45 -4.65 1.01 -2.47
C ASN A 45 -5.10 1.16 -1.03
N LYS A 46 -6.34 1.62 -0.82
CA LYS A 46 -6.92 1.65 0.52
C LYS A 46 -6.94 0.24 1.10
N ARG A 47 -7.39 -0.71 0.30
CA ARG A 47 -7.49 -2.09 0.75
C ARG A 47 -6.12 -2.67 1.03
N LEU A 48 -5.16 -2.42 0.14
CA LEU A 48 -3.81 -2.93 0.32
C LEU A 48 -3.19 -2.39 1.60
N TYR A 49 -3.35 -1.09 1.85
CA TYR A 49 -2.82 -0.50 3.08
C TYR A 49 -3.44 -1.15 4.31
N LYS A 50 -4.75 -1.42 4.27
CA LYS A 50 -5.41 -2.09 5.39
C LYS A 50 -4.87 -3.49 5.62
N ILE A 51 -4.58 -4.21 4.54
CA ILE A 51 -4.00 -5.54 4.65
C ILE A 51 -2.63 -5.46 5.31
N LEU A 52 -1.81 -4.50 4.88
CA LEU A 52 -0.48 -4.32 5.44
C LEU A 52 -0.54 -4.00 6.94
N CYS A 53 -1.46 -3.12 7.34
CA CYS A 53 -1.61 -2.79 8.74
C CYS A 53 -2.07 -3.99 9.57
N GLU A 54 -2.93 -4.81 8.99
CA GLU A 54 -3.41 -6.00 9.66
C GLU A 54 -2.28 -7.01 9.86
N MET A 55 -1.44 -7.16 8.84
CA MET A 55 -0.30 -8.05 8.94
C MET A 55 0.68 -7.58 10.01
N LEU A 56 0.93 -6.26 10.05
CA LEU A 56 1.80 -5.70 11.08
C LEU A 56 1.23 -5.97 12.46
N LYS A 57 -0.06 -5.72 12.65
CA LYS A 57 -0.71 -5.91 13.93
C LYS A 57 -0.63 -7.36 14.39
N ASN A 58 -0.70 -8.29 13.46
CA ASN A 58 -0.68 -9.72 13.78
C ASN A 58 0.73 -10.28 13.85
N GLY A 59 1.74 -9.46 13.68
CA GLY A 59 3.13 -9.90 13.73
C GLY A 59 3.54 -10.74 12.54
N GLU A 60 2.85 -10.61 11.42
CA GLU A 60 3.16 -11.36 10.22
C GLU A 60 4.26 -10.66 9.43
N GLU A 61 5.11 -11.44 8.83
CA GLU A 61 6.17 -10.90 7.99
C GLU A 61 5.55 -10.36 6.70
N ILE A 62 6.00 -9.17 6.29
CA ILE A 62 5.50 -8.54 5.07
C ILE A 62 6.54 -8.68 3.97
N ASP A 63 6.24 -9.49 2.97
CA ASP A 63 7.03 -9.59 1.76
C ASP A 63 6.08 -10.04 0.64
N ILE A 64 6.60 -10.15 -0.57
CA ILE A 64 5.73 -10.43 -1.70
C ILE A 64 5.05 -11.79 -1.58
N ILE A 65 5.73 -12.76 -0.99
CA ILE A 65 5.18 -14.11 -0.87
C ILE A 65 4.07 -14.14 0.18
N THR A 66 4.34 -13.63 1.37
CA THR A 66 3.33 -13.66 2.44
C THR A 66 2.16 -12.76 2.10
N LEU A 67 2.44 -11.60 1.51
CA LEU A 67 1.39 -10.68 1.11
C LEU A 67 0.50 -11.29 0.04
N SER A 68 1.10 -11.91 -0.97
CA SER A 68 0.33 -12.54 -2.04
C SER A 68 -0.55 -13.67 -1.49
N GLY A 69 -0.03 -14.40 -0.51
CA GLY A 69 -0.80 -15.47 0.11
C GLY A 69 -1.98 -14.99 0.94
N ARG A 70 -1.97 -13.71 1.31
CA ARG A 70 -3.07 -13.12 2.08
C ARG A 70 -4.22 -12.64 1.21
N LEU A 71 -3.99 -12.51 -0.08
CA LEU A 71 -4.99 -11.91 -0.96
C LEU A 71 -6.15 -12.86 -1.21
N THR A 72 -7.36 -12.32 -1.12
CA THR A 72 -8.56 -13.08 -1.40
C THR A 72 -8.91 -12.90 -2.87
N LYS A 73 -9.89 -13.67 -3.34
CA LYS A 73 -10.36 -13.50 -4.70
C LYS A 73 -10.91 -12.09 -4.91
N SER A 74 -11.60 -11.57 -3.89
CA SER A 74 -12.13 -10.20 -3.97
C SER A 74 -11.02 -9.19 -4.15
N ASP A 75 -9.91 -9.38 -3.46
CA ASP A 75 -8.77 -8.48 -3.59
C ASP A 75 -8.22 -8.54 -5.00
N GLN A 76 -8.10 -9.74 -5.56
CA GLN A 76 -7.60 -9.90 -6.91
C GLN A 76 -8.54 -9.31 -7.94
N ASP A 77 -9.84 -9.40 -7.68
CA ASP A 77 -10.85 -8.85 -8.59
C ASP A 77 -10.75 -7.33 -8.70
N ILE A 78 -10.30 -6.65 -7.67
CA ILE A 78 -10.15 -5.20 -7.73
C ILE A 78 -8.73 -4.79 -8.12
N GLY A 79 -7.91 -5.76 -8.50
CA GLY A 79 -6.60 -5.45 -9.06
C GLY A 79 -5.42 -5.63 -8.13
N ILE A 80 -5.63 -6.20 -6.94
CA ILE A 80 -4.50 -6.47 -6.03
C ILE A 80 -4.10 -7.93 -6.25
N ASP A 81 -3.03 -8.11 -7.01
CA ASP A 81 -2.51 -9.45 -7.25
C ASP A 81 -0.99 -9.38 -7.19
N ALA A 82 -0.35 -10.51 -7.38
CA ALA A 82 1.10 -10.59 -7.29
C ALA A 82 1.79 -9.68 -8.33
N TYR A 83 1.18 -9.55 -9.48
CA TYR A 83 1.72 -8.69 -10.53
C TYR A 83 1.71 -7.22 -10.08
N TYR A 84 0.59 -6.78 -9.50
CA TYR A 84 0.48 -5.41 -9.02
C TYR A 84 1.51 -5.15 -7.91
N ILE A 85 1.63 -6.08 -6.97
CA ILE A 85 2.58 -5.93 -5.87
C ILE A 85 4.00 -5.90 -6.37
N SER A 86 4.34 -6.76 -7.32
CA SER A 86 5.67 -6.76 -7.91
C SER A 86 5.99 -5.42 -8.57
N GLY A 87 4.99 -4.85 -9.24
CA GLY A 87 5.16 -3.55 -9.88
C GLY A 87 5.42 -2.45 -8.88
N LEU A 88 4.75 -2.50 -7.73
CA LEU A 88 4.98 -1.50 -6.69
C LEU A 88 6.41 -1.55 -6.19
N ILE A 89 6.91 -2.76 -5.96
CA ILE A 89 8.26 -2.94 -5.45
C ILE A 89 9.31 -2.55 -6.49
N SER A 90 9.09 -2.92 -7.73
CA SER A 90 10.10 -2.69 -8.76
C SER A 90 10.23 -1.22 -9.16
N ASN A 91 9.28 -0.37 -8.77
CA ASN A 91 9.36 1.05 -9.05
C ASN A 91 10.06 1.84 -7.97
N ILE A 92 10.49 1.18 -6.91
CA ILE A 92 11.17 1.85 -5.82
C ILE A 92 12.58 2.23 -6.25
N GLY A 93 12.96 3.46 -5.98
CA GLY A 93 14.33 3.89 -6.23
C GLY A 93 14.59 4.30 -7.66
N THR A 94 13.59 4.40 -8.48
CA THR A 94 13.78 4.87 -9.87
C THR A 94 13.56 6.35 -10.01
#